data_80eb28498a0e527aa4fdb2113ab7868b
#
_entry.id   80eb28498a0e527aa4fdb2113ab7868b
#
_cell.length_a   1.000
_cell.length_b   1.000
_cell.length_c   1.000
_cell.angle_alpha   90.00
_cell.angle_beta   90.00
_cell.angle_gamma   90.00
#
_symmetry.space_group_name_H-M   'P 1'
#
loop_
_entity.id
_entity.type
_entity.pdbx_description
1 polymer ?
#
loop_
_entity_poly.entity_id
_entity_poly.type
_entity_poly.pdbx_seq_one_letter_code
_entity_poly.pdbx_strand_id
1 'polypeptide(L)'
;MERIKKLIVVILCVGMISSLNISFIYASQSNGYHPLNIKIESPDVPKIVTPKRNARSLDSYYSSSELGQVTSVKDQGNTELCWAFGITSMGETSLIKQGIASTNVDFSEKHFGYFMYNRKNDILNNTKGDKTKVSGDWRYAGGNSLLAMLSLTGWYGLAKENIAPFNTGKWRLSDSVGQKDSAILKNGFFLGDTPQAAIVKSYIIGYGSVVMAYHAPEETWEETAYYGKNHEAYNCNSARQAANHIVAIVGWDDSYSRDNFNSGSRPSRDGAWIVKNSWGNQEGSNGYTYISYEDKSLCEFVAGQFVKASEYKYCLLYTSPSPRDCS
;
A
#
# COMPACT_ATOMS: atom_id res chain seq x y z
N MET A 1 -12.06 -22.67 20.90
CA MET A 1 -10.67 -22.29 21.20
C MET A 1 -9.98 -21.54 20.07
N GLU A 2 -10.16 -21.90 18.81
CA GLU A 2 -9.55 -21.17 17.66
C GLU A 2 -10.06 -19.73 17.45
N ARG A 3 -11.32 -19.48 17.73
CA ARG A 3 -11.90 -18.11 17.64
C ARG A 3 -11.35 -17.14 18.69
N ILE A 4 -11.00 -17.66 19.85
CA ILE A 4 -10.40 -16.87 20.94
C ILE A 4 -8.96 -16.47 20.62
N LYS A 5 -8.19 -17.34 19.95
CA LYS A 5 -6.82 -17.02 19.52
C LYS A 5 -6.76 -15.89 18.49
N LYS A 6 -7.73 -15.84 17.54
CA LYS A 6 -7.82 -14.75 16.55
C LYS A 6 -8.22 -13.42 17.21
N LEU A 7 -9.04 -13.44 18.22
CA LEU A 7 -9.44 -12.22 18.96
C LEU A 7 -8.28 -11.65 19.80
N ILE A 8 -7.45 -12.52 20.39
CA ILE A 8 -6.30 -12.10 21.20
C ILE A 8 -5.21 -11.43 20.36
N VAL A 9 -4.98 -11.86 19.11
CA VAL A 9 -4.00 -11.25 18.22
C VAL A 9 -4.43 -9.83 17.81
N VAL A 10 -5.70 -9.60 17.54
CA VAL A 10 -6.24 -8.25 17.22
C VAL A 10 -6.18 -7.33 18.43
N ILE A 11 -6.49 -7.82 19.64
CA ILE A 11 -6.46 -7.02 20.88
C ILE A 11 -5.02 -6.68 21.29
N LEU A 12 -4.04 -7.58 21.07
CA LEU A 12 -2.64 -7.32 21.34
C LEU A 12 -2.05 -6.26 20.38
N CYS A 13 -2.46 -6.24 19.11
CA CYS A 13 -2.01 -5.22 18.16
C CYS A 13 -2.56 -3.82 18.51
N VAL A 14 -3.79 -3.71 18.98
CA VAL A 14 -4.40 -2.42 19.36
C VAL A 14 -3.85 -1.91 20.71
N GLY A 15 -3.56 -2.81 21.64
CA GLY A 15 -3.02 -2.44 22.97
C GLY A 15 -1.55 -1.99 22.94
N MET A 16 -0.75 -2.41 21.96
CA MET A 16 0.65 -2.01 21.85
C MET A 16 0.86 -0.63 21.20
N ILE A 17 -0.14 -0.08 20.50
CA ILE A 17 -0.02 1.21 19.81
C ILE A 17 -0.16 2.38 20.78
N SER A 18 -0.90 2.22 21.89
CA SER A 18 -1.13 3.28 22.88
C SER A 18 0.09 3.66 23.73
N SER A 19 1.14 2.83 23.74
CA SER A 19 2.37 3.05 24.51
C SER A 19 3.61 3.38 23.67
N LEU A 20 3.50 3.38 22.33
CA LEU A 20 4.60 3.73 21.45
C LEU A 20 4.67 5.27 21.29
N ASN A 21 5.54 5.92 22.04
CA ASN A 21 6.06 7.24 21.68
C ASN A 21 6.93 7.07 20.43
N ILE A 22 6.32 7.06 19.24
CA ILE A 22 7.02 7.00 17.99
C ILE A 22 7.63 8.37 17.74
N SER A 23 8.89 8.54 18.08
CA SER A 23 9.69 9.69 17.67
C SER A 23 10.11 9.46 16.23
N PHE A 24 9.48 10.17 15.30
CA PHE A 24 9.94 10.18 13.90
C PHE A 24 11.25 10.96 13.83
N ILE A 25 12.33 10.27 13.50
CA ILE A 25 13.60 10.90 13.15
C ILE A 25 13.44 11.33 11.69
N TYR A 26 13.47 12.64 11.43
CA TYR A 26 13.49 13.18 10.09
C TYR A 26 14.82 12.83 9.43
N ALA A 27 14.80 11.95 8.45
CA ALA A 27 15.87 11.86 7.46
C ALA A 27 15.59 12.95 6.40
N SER A 28 16.60 13.69 5.99
CA SER A 28 16.53 14.67 4.91
C SER A 28 16.23 13.95 3.59
N GLN A 29 15.24 14.44 2.86
CA GLN A 29 14.81 13.97 1.55
C GLN A 29 14.45 12.48 1.52
N SER A 30 13.20 12.16 1.84
CA SER A 30 12.61 10.85 1.56
C SER A 30 11.53 10.99 0.50
N ASN A 31 11.43 10.00 -0.39
CA ASN A 31 10.33 9.91 -1.35
C ASN A 31 8.98 9.55 -0.70
N GLY A 32 8.89 9.70 0.62
CA GLY A 32 7.66 9.56 1.39
C GLY A 32 7.50 8.25 2.15
N TYR A 33 8.43 7.32 2.05
CA TYR A 33 8.43 6.10 2.85
C TYR A 33 9.32 6.25 4.10
N HIS A 34 8.76 5.94 5.26
CA HIS A 34 9.49 5.87 6.53
C HIS A 34 9.36 4.47 7.14
N PRO A 35 10.43 3.69 7.17
CA PRO A 35 10.41 2.35 7.74
C PRO A 35 10.09 2.41 9.24
N LEU A 36 9.25 1.49 9.70
CA LEU A 36 9.15 1.20 11.12
C LEU A 36 10.28 0.23 11.50
N ASN A 37 11.04 0.55 12.54
CA ASN A 37 12.04 -0.38 13.12
C ASN A 37 11.37 -1.56 13.86
N ILE A 38 10.29 -2.10 13.31
CA ILE A 38 9.57 -3.25 13.84
C ILE A 38 9.66 -4.36 12.81
N LYS A 39 10.39 -5.42 13.15
CA LYS A 39 10.42 -6.62 12.33
C LYS A 39 9.10 -7.38 12.55
N ILE A 40 8.23 -7.38 11.55
CA ILE A 40 7.02 -8.21 11.57
C ILE A 40 7.43 -9.55 10.97
N GLU A 41 7.46 -10.58 11.80
CA GLU A 41 7.54 -11.94 11.30
C GLU A 41 6.23 -12.26 10.59
N SER A 42 6.32 -12.72 9.35
CA SER A 42 5.14 -13.16 8.61
C SER A 42 4.43 -14.25 9.41
N PRO A 43 3.16 -14.08 9.79
CA PRO A 43 2.40 -15.21 10.28
C PRO A 43 2.36 -16.26 9.16
N ASP A 44 2.33 -17.54 9.52
CA ASP A 44 2.12 -18.62 8.55
C ASP A 44 1.01 -18.19 7.58
N VAL A 45 1.40 -18.00 6.32
CA VAL A 45 0.49 -17.47 5.29
C VAL A 45 -0.71 -18.41 5.25
N PRO A 46 -1.93 -17.96 5.55
CA PRO A 46 -3.08 -18.83 5.45
C PRO A 46 -3.09 -19.40 4.04
N LYS A 47 -3.17 -20.72 3.89
CA LYS A 47 -3.36 -21.34 2.58
C LYS A 47 -4.51 -20.61 1.92
N ILE A 48 -4.20 -19.78 0.92
CA ILE A 48 -5.22 -19.09 0.14
C ILE A 48 -6.08 -20.22 -0.40
N VAL A 49 -7.35 -20.22 -0.02
CA VAL A 49 -8.34 -21.05 -0.70
C VAL A 49 -8.51 -20.38 -2.07
N THR A 50 -7.57 -20.68 -2.96
CA THR A 50 -7.79 -20.39 -4.37
C THR A 50 -9.09 -21.06 -4.73
N PRO A 51 -10.06 -20.34 -5.33
CA PRO A 51 -11.21 -21.01 -5.92
C PRO A 51 -10.61 -22.12 -6.79
N LYS A 52 -11.16 -23.35 -6.66
CA LYS A 52 -10.70 -24.56 -7.37
C LYS A 52 -10.65 -24.32 -8.88
N ARG A 53 -9.73 -23.54 -9.34
CA ARG A 53 -9.17 -23.62 -10.69
C ARG A 53 -8.02 -24.59 -10.55
N ASN A 54 -8.07 -25.66 -11.33
CA ASN A 54 -7.00 -26.63 -11.48
C ASN A 54 -5.67 -25.92 -11.36
N ALA A 55 -4.73 -26.48 -10.57
CA ALA A 55 -3.40 -25.94 -10.37
C ALA A 55 -2.66 -25.83 -11.73
N ARG A 56 -3.04 -24.85 -12.54
CA ARG A 56 -2.25 -24.38 -13.66
C ARG A 56 -1.07 -23.64 -13.05
N SER A 57 0.11 -23.96 -13.52
CA SER A 57 1.28 -23.09 -13.30
C SER A 57 0.84 -21.64 -13.55
N LEU A 58 1.25 -20.72 -12.67
CA LEU A 58 1.03 -19.30 -12.91
C LEU A 58 1.60 -18.98 -14.30
N ASP A 59 0.85 -18.23 -15.10
CA ASP A 59 1.31 -17.81 -16.42
C ASP A 59 2.63 -17.04 -16.26
N SER A 60 3.52 -17.12 -17.24
CA SER A 60 4.80 -16.41 -17.22
C SER A 60 4.65 -14.88 -17.33
N TYR A 61 3.50 -14.42 -17.79
CA TYR A 61 3.15 -13.01 -17.92
C TYR A 61 1.75 -12.74 -17.41
N TYR A 62 1.58 -11.62 -16.72
CA TYR A 62 0.29 -11.10 -16.30
C TYR A 62 0.36 -9.57 -16.11
N SER A 63 -0.60 -8.86 -16.64
CA SER A 63 -0.72 -7.42 -16.47
C SER A 63 -2.17 -7.01 -16.19
N SER A 64 -2.45 -6.57 -14.96
CA SER A 64 -3.76 -6.00 -14.62
C SER A 64 -4.07 -4.76 -15.44
N SER A 65 -3.05 -4.00 -15.87
CA SER A 65 -3.21 -2.81 -16.72
C SER A 65 -3.73 -3.18 -18.11
N GLU A 66 -3.12 -4.15 -18.77
CA GLU A 66 -3.57 -4.62 -20.10
C GLU A 66 -4.97 -5.28 -20.06
N LEU A 67 -5.30 -5.87 -18.91
CA LEU A 67 -6.64 -6.44 -18.69
C LEU A 67 -7.70 -5.38 -18.35
N GLY A 68 -7.34 -4.08 -18.33
CA GLY A 68 -8.26 -3.01 -17.98
C GLY A 68 -8.73 -3.10 -16.51
N GLN A 69 -7.88 -3.54 -15.60
CA GLN A 69 -8.18 -3.73 -14.18
C GLN A 69 -7.46 -2.72 -13.27
N VAL A 70 -6.88 -1.69 -13.84
CA VAL A 70 -6.14 -0.65 -13.13
C VAL A 70 -6.68 0.72 -13.52
N THR A 71 -6.71 1.66 -12.58
CA THR A 71 -7.03 3.07 -12.83
C THR A 71 -5.83 3.78 -13.46
N SER A 72 -6.05 5.01 -13.98
CA SER A 72 -4.97 5.84 -14.53
C SER A 72 -3.84 6.06 -13.51
N VAL A 73 -2.64 6.28 -14.01
CA VAL A 73 -1.50 6.70 -13.18
C VAL A 73 -1.76 8.10 -12.65
N LYS A 74 -1.49 8.31 -11.37
CA LYS A 74 -1.65 9.58 -10.66
C LYS A 74 -0.30 10.20 -10.36
N ASP A 75 -0.31 11.46 -9.94
CA ASP A 75 0.89 12.22 -9.60
C ASP A 75 0.81 12.75 -8.18
N GLN A 76 1.73 12.32 -7.32
CA GLN A 76 1.85 12.79 -5.94
C GLN A 76 2.50 14.18 -5.84
N GLY A 77 3.08 14.68 -6.93
CA GLY A 77 3.84 15.93 -6.93
C GLY A 77 4.96 15.91 -5.89
N ASN A 78 5.18 17.06 -5.26
CA ASN A 78 6.25 17.23 -4.26
C ASN A 78 5.83 16.75 -2.85
N THR A 79 4.85 15.85 -2.71
CA THR A 79 4.43 15.34 -1.39
C THR A 79 5.11 14.00 -1.08
N GLU A 80 5.21 13.68 0.21
CA GLU A 80 5.69 12.38 0.70
C GLU A 80 4.51 11.41 0.95
N LEU A 81 3.54 11.36 0.03
CA LEU A 81 2.33 10.57 0.16
C LEU A 81 2.32 9.28 -0.69
N CYS A 82 3.46 8.82 -1.18
CA CYS A 82 3.57 7.59 -1.99
C CYS A 82 2.81 6.40 -1.37
N TRP A 83 2.88 6.26 -0.05
CA TRP A 83 2.18 5.24 0.70
C TRP A 83 0.65 5.34 0.58
N ALA A 84 0.10 6.56 0.55
CA ALA A 84 -1.33 6.77 0.34
C ALA A 84 -1.73 6.42 -1.10
N PHE A 85 -0.89 6.79 -2.10
CA PHE A 85 -1.10 6.42 -3.51
C PHE A 85 -1.06 4.91 -3.73
N GLY A 86 -0.11 4.21 -3.11
CA GLY A 86 -0.05 2.75 -3.15
C GLY A 86 -1.31 2.09 -2.59
N ILE A 87 -1.77 2.55 -1.43
CA ILE A 87 -2.95 2.01 -0.76
C ILE A 87 -4.25 2.34 -1.51
N THR A 88 -4.43 3.56 -2.02
CA THR A 88 -5.63 3.90 -2.83
C THR A 88 -5.65 3.09 -4.12
N SER A 89 -4.50 2.93 -4.79
CA SER A 89 -4.37 2.06 -5.96
C SER A 89 -4.73 0.61 -5.64
N MET A 90 -4.33 0.08 -4.48
CA MET A 90 -4.73 -1.26 -4.02
C MET A 90 -6.25 -1.35 -3.81
N GLY A 91 -6.86 -0.35 -3.21
CA GLY A 91 -8.32 -0.29 -3.03
C GLY A 91 -9.08 -0.26 -4.36
N GLU A 92 -8.63 0.57 -5.29
CA GLU A 92 -9.20 0.71 -6.63
C GLU A 92 -9.11 -0.61 -7.41
N THR A 93 -7.90 -1.19 -7.50
CA THR A 93 -7.68 -2.46 -8.22
C THR A 93 -8.46 -3.62 -7.60
N SER A 94 -8.57 -3.64 -6.26
CA SER A 94 -9.36 -4.66 -5.55
C SER A 94 -10.84 -4.61 -5.92
N LEU A 95 -11.44 -3.41 -5.99
CA LEU A 95 -12.85 -3.26 -6.37
C LEU A 95 -13.09 -3.58 -7.85
N ILE A 96 -12.17 -3.16 -8.73
CA ILE A 96 -12.25 -3.45 -10.16
C ILE A 96 -12.14 -4.96 -10.39
N LYS A 97 -11.19 -5.62 -9.75
CA LYS A 97 -10.97 -7.07 -9.85
C LYS A 97 -12.19 -7.90 -9.45
N GLN A 98 -12.95 -7.41 -8.48
CA GLN A 98 -14.18 -8.03 -8.01
C GLN A 98 -15.41 -7.68 -8.88
N GLY A 99 -15.28 -6.81 -9.88
CA GLY A 99 -16.41 -6.30 -10.67
C GLY A 99 -17.33 -5.34 -9.90
N ILE A 100 -16.87 -4.83 -8.76
CA ILE A 100 -17.62 -3.90 -7.90
C ILE A 100 -17.54 -2.47 -8.44
N ALA A 101 -16.41 -2.12 -9.07
CA ALA A 101 -16.17 -0.82 -9.68
C ALA A 101 -15.61 -0.96 -11.10
N SER A 102 -15.70 0.11 -11.89
CA SER A 102 -15.01 0.25 -13.17
C SER A 102 -13.65 0.96 -12.97
N THR A 103 -12.86 1.06 -14.04
CA THR A 103 -11.58 1.79 -14.06
C THR A 103 -11.70 3.30 -13.83
N ASN A 104 -12.93 3.83 -13.76
CA ASN A 104 -13.21 5.22 -13.39
C ASN A 104 -13.34 5.43 -11.87
N VAL A 105 -13.16 4.38 -11.07
CA VAL A 105 -13.07 4.55 -9.61
C VAL A 105 -11.84 5.38 -9.29
N ASP A 106 -12.00 6.34 -8.38
CA ASP A 106 -10.95 7.29 -8.04
C ASP A 106 -11.06 7.65 -6.56
N PHE A 107 -10.09 7.21 -5.75
CA PHE A 107 -10.02 7.49 -4.32
C PHE A 107 -9.02 8.58 -4.02
N SER A 108 -9.33 9.38 -3.02
CA SER A 108 -8.54 10.51 -2.58
C SER A 108 -7.39 10.09 -1.66
N GLU A 109 -6.18 10.22 -2.14
CA GLU A 109 -4.96 10.07 -1.35
C GLU A 109 -4.87 11.15 -0.27
N LYS A 110 -5.34 12.36 -0.60
CA LYS A 110 -5.43 13.48 0.35
C LYS A 110 -6.34 13.16 1.52
N HIS A 111 -7.51 12.58 1.27
CA HIS A 111 -8.44 12.19 2.33
C HIS A 111 -7.80 11.15 3.25
N PHE A 112 -7.29 10.08 2.67
CA PHE A 112 -6.68 8.99 3.42
C PHE A 112 -5.46 9.48 4.21
N GLY A 113 -4.54 10.19 3.58
CA GLY A 113 -3.34 10.73 4.21
C GLY A 113 -3.65 11.75 5.30
N TYR A 114 -4.59 12.67 5.04
CA TYR A 114 -4.96 13.67 6.04
C TYR A 114 -5.53 13.04 7.31
N PHE A 115 -6.51 12.16 7.19
CA PHE A 115 -7.19 11.60 8.36
C PHE A 115 -6.36 10.53 9.07
N MET A 116 -5.39 9.91 8.43
CA MET A 116 -4.42 9.08 9.13
C MET A 116 -3.65 9.90 10.19
N TYR A 117 -3.30 11.17 9.89
CA TYR A 117 -2.49 12.01 10.76
C TYR A 117 -3.27 13.07 11.55
N ASN A 118 -4.51 13.34 11.18
CA ASN A 118 -5.28 14.47 11.75
C ASN A 118 -6.66 14.05 12.25
N ARG A 119 -6.85 12.78 12.63
CA ARG A 119 -8.13 12.33 13.19
C ARG A 119 -8.45 13.09 14.45
N LYS A 120 -9.55 13.82 14.45
CA LYS A 120 -9.97 14.64 15.58
C LYS A 120 -11.21 14.13 16.29
N ASN A 121 -12.17 13.64 15.52
CA ASN A 121 -13.45 13.19 16.03
C ASN A 121 -13.74 11.78 15.54
N ASP A 122 -13.97 10.92 16.49
CA ASP A 122 -14.62 9.67 16.25
C ASP A 122 -16.09 9.79 16.69
N ILE A 123 -17.01 9.20 15.92
CA ILE A 123 -18.45 9.27 16.17
C ILE A 123 -18.80 8.80 17.57
N LEU A 124 -18.04 7.87 18.11
CA LEU A 124 -18.26 7.24 19.39
C LEU A 124 -17.63 8.02 20.53
N ASN A 125 -16.77 9.01 20.21
CA ASN A 125 -16.01 9.79 21.17
C ASN A 125 -15.22 8.91 22.17
N ASN A 126 -14.86 7.70 21.75
CA ASN A 126 -14.15 6.70 22.56
C ASN A 126 -12.65 6.62 22.27
N THR A 127 -12.17 7.34 21.27
CA THR A 127 -10.74 7.42 20.90
C THR A 127 -10.07 8.69 21.44
N LYS A 128 -10.57 9.26 22.53
CA LYS A 128 -9.87 10.35 23.24
C LYS A 128 -8.48 9.88 23.64
N GLY A 129 -7.46 10.39 22.95
CA GLY A 129 -6.07 9.97 23.18
C GLY A 129 -5.43 9.19 22.04
N ASP A 130 -6.21 8.55 21.18
CA ASP A 130 -5.70 7.79 20.00
C ASP A 130 -5.38 8.73 18.84
N LYS A 131 -4.82 9.89 19.14
CA LYS A 131 -4.49 10.88 18.12
C LYS A 131 -3.09 10.62 17.62
N THR A 132 -2.99 10.08 16.41
CA THR A 132 -1.76 10.17 15.66
C THR A 132 -1.52 11.64 15.35
N LYS A 133 -0.47 12.20 15.91
CA LYS A 133 -0.05 13.57 15.60
C LYS A 133 1.31 13.50 14.97
N VAL A 134 1.41 14.16 13.84
CA VAL A 134 2.66 14.47 13.18
C VAL A 134 3.10 15.86 13.61
N SER A 135 4.37 16.05 13.95
CA SER A 135 4.94 17.37 14.11
C SER A 135 5.21 17.96 12.73
N GLY A 136 4.63 19.11 12.42
CA GLY A 136 4.79 19.76 11.13
C GLY A 136 3.67 19.48 10.14
N ASP A 137 4.01 19.55 8.86
CA ASP A 137 3.06 19.37 7.77
C ASP A 137 2.94 17.88 7.42
N TRP A 138 1.77 17.32 7.61
CA TRP A 138 1.46 15.92 7.37
C TRP A 138 1.76 15.44 5.93
N ARG A 139 1.80 16.34 4.95
CA ARG A 139 2.12 16.03 3.55
C ARG A 139 3.56 15.54 3.36
N TYR A 140 4.44 15.94 4.27
CA TYR A 140 5.86 15.63 4.27
C TYR A 140 6.28 14.79 5.49
N ALA A 141 5.31 14.12 6.10
CA ALA A 141 5.58 13.26 7.25
C ALA A 141 5.97 11.83 6.84
N GLY A 142 5.90 11.53 5.55
CA GLY A 142 6.08 10.18 5.04
C GLY A 142 5.02 9.21 5.54
N GLY A 143 5.28 7.95 5.44
CA GLY A 143 4.44 6.86 5.93
C GLY A 143 4.96 5.49 5.48
N ASN A 144 4.24 4.44 5.81
CA ASN A 144 4.58 3.08 5.42
C ASN A 144 3.33 2.21 5.29
N SER A 145 3.49 1.04 4.68
CA SER A 145 2.39 0.12 4.44
C SER A 145 1.75 -0.38 5.73
N LEU A 146 2.54 -0.58 6.79
CA LEU A 146 2.03 -1.07 8.08
C LEU A 146 1.08 -0.05 8.73
N LEU A 147 1.51 1.21 8.87
CA LEU A 147 0.67 2.27 9.45
C LEU A 147 -0.60 2.48 8.64
N ALA A 148 -0.50 2.44 7.31
CA ALA A 148 -1.64 2.55 6.42
C ALA A 148 -2.62 1.38 6.61
N MET A 149 -2.14 0.14 6.65
CA MET A 149 -2.97 -1.04 6.89
C MET A 149 -3.59 -1.04 8.28
N LEU A 150 -2.86 -0.61 9.31
CA LEU A 150 -3.40 -0.46 10.67
C LEU A 150 -4.51 0.61 10.73
N SER A 151 -4.35 1.71 10.00
CA SER A 151 -5.40 2.73 9.87
C SER A 151 -6.66 2.16 9.23
N LEU A 152 -6.51 1.40 8.13
CA LEU A 152 -7.64 0.74 7.47
C LEU A 152 -8.33 -0.29 8.37
N THR A 153 -7.60 -1.04 9.20
CA THR A 153 -8.18 -1.95 10.18
C THR A 153 -8.86 -1.21 11.32
N GLY A 154 -8.45 0.04 11.60
CA GLY A 154 -9.08 0.96 12.53
C GLY A 154 -10.30 1.69 11.94
N TRP A 155 -10.87 1.19 10.84
CA TRP A 155 -12.07 1.72 10.18
C TRP A 155 -11.89 3.06 9.48
N TYR A 156 -10.66 3.40 9.09
CA TYR A 156 -10.44 4.42 8.08
C TYR A 156 -10.72 3.82 6.72
N GLY A 157 -11.67 4.37 6.01
CA GLY A 157 -11.97 3.96 4.66
C GLY A 157 -11.32 4.86 3.61
N LEU A 158 -11.57 4.51 2.36
CA LEU A 158 -11.17 5.30 1.20
C LEU A 158 -12.36 6.12 0.70
N ALA A 159 -12.25 7.44 0.73
CA ALA A 159 -13.25 8.35 0.17
C ALA A 159 -12.97 8.59 -1.31
N LYS A 160 -14.01 8.93 -2.09
CA LYS A 160 -13.86 9.32 -3.49
C LYS A 160 -13.04 10.60 -3.61
N GLU A 161 -12.32 10.76 -4.72
CA GLU A 161 -11.49 11.92 -5.03
C GLU A 161 -12.30 13.24 -4.95
N ASN A 162 -13.54 13.26 -5.40
CA ASN A 162 -14.38 14.46 -5.35
C ASN A 162 -14.74 14.94 -3.93
N ILE A 163 -14.53 14.13 -2.90
CA ILE A 163 -14.73 14.52 -1.49
C ILE A 163 -13.56 15.38 -1.00
N ALA A 164 -12.35 15.05 -1.42
CA ALA A 164 -11.14 15.79 -1.07
C ALA A 164 -10.14 15.77 -2.23
N PRO A 165 -10.40 16.54 -3.30
CA PRO A 165 -9.58 16.53 -4.51
C PRO A 165 -8.12 16.87 -4.22
N PHE A 166 -7.19 16.04 -4.72
CA PHE A 166 -5.76 16.17 -4.45
C PHE A 166 -5.19 17.52 -4.90
N ASN A 167 -5.55 17.94 -6.11
CA ASN A 167 -4.95 19.10 -6.78
C ASN A 167 -5.60 20.46 -6.44
N THR A 168 -6.36 20.59 -5.34
CA THR A 168 -7.09 21.82 -5.03
C THR A 168 -6.34 22.84 -4.19
N GLY A 169 -5.11 22.56 -3.76
CA GLY A 169 -4.32 23.45 -2.89
C GLY A 169 -4.84 23.59 -1.44
N LYS A 170 -6.01 23.03 -1.13
CA LYS A 170 -6.61 23.06 0.22
C LYS A 170 -6.25 21.79 0.97
N TRP A 171 -5.18 21.83 1.76
CA TRP A 171 -4.64 20.65 2.44
C TRP A 171 -5.23 20.39 3.84
N ARG A 172 -5.98 21.33 4.37
CA ARG A 172 -6.73 21.14 5.62
C ARG A 172 -8.17 20.73 5.28
N LEU A 173 -8.58 19.55 5.72
CA LEU A 173 -9.94 19.05 5.55
C LEU A 173 -10.79 19.33 6.78
N SER A 174 -12.11 19.47 6.56
CA SER A 174 -13.08 19.52 7.65
C SER A 174 -13.31 18.13 8.23
N ASP A 175 -13.48 18.03 9.55
CA ASP A 175 -13.81 16.76 10.22
C ASP A 175 -15.11 16.14 9.66
N SER A 176 -16.00 16.95 9.09
CA SER A 176 -17.25 16.48 8.48
C SER A 176 -17.09 15.56 7.27
N VAL A 177 -15.92 15.55 6.63
CA VAL A 177 -15.63 14.64 5.52
C VAL A 177 -14.85 13.40 5.94
N GLY A 178 -14.39 13.33 7.19
CA GLY A 178 -13.54 12.25 7.69
C GLY A 178 -14.18 10.86 7.67
N GLN A 179 -15.50 10.79 7.49
CA GLN A 179 -16.25 9.53 7.45
C GLN A 179 -17.05 9.38 6.15
N LYS A 180 -16.66 10.12 5.13
CA LYS A 180 -17.24 10.04 3.78
C LYS A 180 -16.66 8.87 2.98
N ASP A 181 -16.40 7.74 3.68
CA ASP A 181 -15.81 6.55 3.08
C ASP A 181 -16.72 5.91 2.05
N SER A 182 -16.15 5.51 0.93
CA SER A 182 -16.82 4.82 -0.16
C SER A 182 -16.40 3.35 -0.24
N ALA A 183 -15.20 3.04 0.23
CA ALA A 183 -14.68 1.69 0.33
C ALA A 183 -13.98 1.48 1.67
N ILE A 184 -14.03 0.25 2.17
CA ILE A 184 -13.37 -0.17 3.41
C ILE A 184 -12.62 -1.47 3.19
N LEU A 185 -11.57 -1.68 3.97
CA LEU A 185 -10.80 -2.91 3.96
C LEU A 185 -11.61 -4.05 4.58
N LYS A 186 -11.84 -5.12 3.82
CA LYS A 186 -12.48 -6.35 4.29
C LYS A 186 -11.46 -7.35 4.85
N ASN A 187 -10.38 -7.55 4.11
CA ASN A 187 -9.28 -8.43 4.49
C ASN A 187 -7.96 -7.74 4.17
N GLY A 188 -7.03 -7.75 5.10
CA GLY A 188 -5.67 -7.22 4.94
C GLY A 188 -4.64 -8.33 5.13
N PHE A 189 -3.56 -8.31 4.33
CA PHE A 189 -2.53 -9.34 4.32
C PHE A 189 -1.16 -8.69 4.35
N PHE A 190 -0.35 -9.06 5.34
CA PHE A 190 1.06 -8.74 5.39
C PHE A 190 1.82 -9.94 4.84
N LEU A 191 2.54 -9.74 3.73
CA LEU A 191 3.27 -10.82 3.05
C LEU A 191 4.74 -10.90 3.51
N GLY A 192 5.18 -9.93 4.31
CA GLY A 192 6.56 -9.80 4.80
C GLY A 192 7.46 -9.02 3.85
N ASP A 193 8.77 -9.02 4.14
CA ASP A 193 9.75 -8.23 3.39
C ASP A 193 10.28 -8.98 2.17
N THR A 194 10.32 -10.31 2.21
CA THR A 194 10.87 -11.14 1.14
C THR A 194 9.97 -12.33 0.80
N PRO A 195 8.71 -12.08 0.39
CA PRO A 195 7.80 -13.16 0.06
C PRO A 195 8.28 -13.88 -1.21
N GLN A 196 7.96 -15.17 -1.30
CA GLN A 196 8.17 -15.90 -2.56
C GLN A 196 7.34 -15.26 -3.68
N ALA A 197 7.92 -15.13 -4.88
CA ALA A 197 7.25 -14.52 -6.03
C ALA A 197 5.88 -15.18 -6.34
N ALA A 198 5.75 -16.50 -6.19
CA ALA A 198 4.49 -17.21 -6.39
C ALA A 198 3.38 -16.74 -5.42
N ILE A 199 3.74 -16.36 -4.20
CA ILE A 199 2.80 -15.79 -3.22
C ILE A 199 2.31 -14.43 -3.71
N VAL A 200 3.23 -13.51 -4.04
CA VAL A 200 2.89 -12.18 -4.55
C VAL A 200 1.99 -12.27 -5.79
N LYS A 201 2.35 -13.11 -6.76
CA LYS A 201 1.56 -13.37 -7.98
C LYS A 201 0.15 -13.84 -7.66
N SER A 202 -0.02 -14.76 -6.70
CA SER A 202 -1.34 -15.25 -6.30
C SER A 202 -2.21 -14.15 -5.68
N TYR A 203 -1.62 -13.23 -4.92
CA TYR A 203 -2.35 -12.08 -4.37
C TYR A 203 -2.74 -11.06 -5.44
N ILE A 204 -1.89 -10.82 -6.44
CA ILE A 204 -2.24 -9.97 -7.59
C ILE A 204 -3.42 -10.58 -8.36
N ILE A 205 -3.38 -11.89 -8.63
CA ILE A 205 -4.52 -12.58 -9.28
C ILE A 205 -5.78 -12.51 -8.43
N GLY A 206 -5.65 -12.68 -7.12
CA GLY A 206 -6.81 -12.73 -6.20
C GLY A 206 -7.43 -11.37 -5.93
N TYR A 207 -6.60 -10.33 -5.78
CA TYR A 207 -7.02 -9.04 -5.24
C TYR A 207 -6.69 -7.85 -6.14
N GLY A 208 -5.99 -8.04 -7.26
CA GLY A 208 -5.72 -7.02 -8.28
C GLY A 208 -4.33 -6.41 -8.20
N SER A 209 -3.79 -6.17 -6.99
CA SER A 209 -2.44 -5.65 -6.80
C SER A 209 -1.86 -6.02 -5.44
N VAL A 210 -0.55 -5.85 -5.30
CA VAL A 210 0.22 -5.91 -4.06
C VAL A 210 1.00 -4.61 -3.93
N VAL A 211 0.97 -3.98 -2.77
CA VAL A 211 1.79 -2.79 -2.48
C VAL A 211 3.11 -3.24 -1.89
N MET A 212 4.20 -2.60 -2.28
CA MET A 212 5.54 -2.83 -1.75
C MET A 212 6.34 -1.54 -1.61
N ALA A 213 7.36 -1.57 -0.77
CA ALA A 213 8.36 -0.52 -0.67
C ALA A 213 9.64 -0.93 -1.40
N TYR A 214 10.34 0.05 -1.97
CA TYR A 214 11.65 -0.12 -2.59
C TYR A 214 12.49 1.15 -2.45
N HIS A 215 13.79 1.08 -2.75
CA HIS A 215 14.65 2.24 -2.83
C HIS A 215 14.45 2.92 -4.19
N ALA A 216 13.87 4.09 -4.20
CA ALA A 216 13.85 4.95 -5.39
C ALA A 216 15.05 5.91 -5.34
N PRO A 217 15.71 6.21 -6.47
CA PRO A 217 16.87 7.09 -6.49
C PRO A 217 16.57 8.48 -5.92
N GLU A 218 17.49 8.99 -5.12
CA GLU A 218 17.46 10.35 -4.56
C GLU A 218 18.56 11.22 -5.19
N GLU A 219 19.62 10.57 -5.68
CA GLU A 219 20.78 11.23 -6.26
C GLU A 219 20.94 10.85 -7.75
N THR A 220 21.40 11.78 -8.56
CA THR A 220 21.59 11.57 -10.01
C THR A 220 22.48 10.36 -10.34
N TRP A 221 23.47 10.04 -9.49
CA TRP A 221 24.31 8.87 -9.70
C TRP A 221 23.55 7.55 -9.48
N GLU A 222 22.54 7.52 -8.61
CA GLU A 222 21.70 6.36 -8.36
C GLU A 222 20.78 6.08 -9.55
N GLU A 223 20.24 7.14 -10.17
CA GLU A 223 19.48 7.01 -11.42
C GLU A 223 20.32 6.34 -12.51
N THR A 224 21.56 6.78 -12.67
CA THR A 224 22.48 6.22 -13.66
C THR A 224 23.01 4.83 -13.29
N ALA A 225 22.98 4.46 -12.01
CA ALA A 225 23.43 3.15 -11.51
C ALA A 225 22.36 2.09 -11.56
N TYR A 226 21.10 2.43 -11.27
CA TYR A 226 20.04 1.47 -11.04
C TYR A 226 18.99 1.40 -12.16
N TYR A 227 18.75 2.50 -12.88
CA TYR A 227 17.86 2.47 -14.05
C TYR A 227 18.57 1.95 -15.30
N GLY A 228 17.88 1.13 -16.04
CA GLY A 228 18.23 0.72 -17.39
C GLY A 228 17.94 1.83 -18.42
N LYS A 229 18.07 1.49 -19.69
CA LYS A 229 17.77 2.44 -20.77
C LYS A 229 16.31 2.88 -20.69
N ASN A 230 16.06 4.16 -20.95
CA ASN A 230 14.72 4.78 -20.98
C ASN A 230 14.01 4.83 -19.61
N HIS A 231 14.69 4.60 -18.51
CA HIS A 231 14.10 4.59 -17.16
C HIS A 231 12.91 3.62 -16.97
N GLU A 232 12.83 2.56 -17.79
CA GLU A 232 11.73 1.58 -17.72
C GLU A 232 12.05 0.40 -16.81
N ALA A 233 13.32 0.00 -16.75
CA ALA A 233 13.80 -1.15 -15.99
C ALA A 233 14.63 -0.68 -14.79
N TYR A 234 14.32 -1.16 -13.60
CA TYR A 234 14.96 -0.77 -12.36
C TYR A 234 15.48 -1.96 -11.56
N ASN A 235 16.71 -1.90 -11.08
CA ASN A 235 17.27 -2.88 -10.16
C ASN A 235 18.30 -2.24 -9.22
N CYS A 236 17.98 -2.13 -7.94
CA CYS A 236 18.95 -1.78 -6.90
C CYS A 236 19.65 -3.05 -6.41
N ASN A 237 20.90 -3.22 -6.80
CA ASN A 237 21.72 -4.38 -6.40
C ASN A 237 22.46 -4.18 -5.08
N SER A 238 22.23 -3.07 -4.38
CA SER A 238 22.86 -2.71 -3.11
C SER A 238 21.96 -3.02 -1.93
N ALA A 239 22.37 -3.92 -1.06
CA ALA A 239 21.67 -4.19 0.20
C ALA A 239 21.84 -3.07 1.26
N ARG A 240 22.58 -2.01 0.93
CA ARG A 240 22.79 -0.85 1.81
C ARG A 240 21.76 0.24 1.60
N GLN A 241 21.06 0.20 0.47
CA GLN A 241 20.01 1.17 0.16
C GLN A 241 18.71 0.75 0.85
N ALA A 242 18.27 1.58 1.78
CA ALA A 242 16.99 1.39 2.44
C ALA A 242 15.85 1.82 1.51
N ALA A 243 14.73 1.13 1.56
CA ALA A 243 13.52 1.55 0.88
C ALA A 243 13.11 2.96 1.34
N ASN A 244 12.66 3.79 0.40
CA ASN A 244 12.22 5.17 0.63
C ASN A 244 10.96 5.52 -0.16
N HIS A 245 10.42 4.60 -0.97
CA HIS A 245 9.26 4.82 -1.81
C HIS A 245 8.32 3.61 -1.82
N ILE A 246 7.00 3.86 -1.96
CA ILE A 246 5.96 2.83 -2.01
C ILE A 246 5.22 2.89 -3.34
N VAL A 247 4.98 1.70 -3.92
CA VAL A 247 4.35 1.52 -5.22
C VAL A 247 3.39 0.32 -5.22
N ALA A 248 2.60 0.18 -6.28
CA ALA A 248 1.68 -0.94 -6.45
C ALA A 248 2.16 -1.89 -7.56
N ILE A 249 2.42 -3.16 -7.22
CA ILE A 249 2.67 -4.22 -8.20
C ILE A 249 1.33 -4.61 -8.81
N VAL A 250 1.21 -4.47 -10.12
CA VAL A 250 -0.02 -4.76 -10.87
C VAL A 250 0.16 -5.90 -11.88
N GLY A 251 1.34 -6.50 -11.91
CA GLY A 251 1.63 -7.60 -12.82
C GLY A 251 3.08 -8.09 -12.71
N TRP A 252 3.44 -8.95 -13.63
CA TRP A 252 4.79 -9.49 -13.75
C TRP A 252 5.06 -10.00 -15.17
N ASP A 253 6.34 -10.10 -15.50
CA ASP A 253 6.86 -10.76 -16.71
C ASP A 253 8.08 -11.60 -16.33
N ASP A 254 7.95 -12.93 -16.34
CA ASP A 254 9.04 -13.85 -16.02
C ASP A 254 10.11 -13.89 -17.11
N SER A 255 9.78 -13.43 -18.31
CA SER A 255 10.66 -13.37 -19.47
C SER A 255 11.26 -11.98 -19.72
N TYR A 256 10.96 -10.99 -18.86
CA TYR A 256 11.52 -9.64 -19.00
C TYR A 256 13.05 -9.72 -18.95
N SER A 257 13.67 -9.41 -20.07
CA SER A 257 15.12 -9.65 -20.26
C SER A 257 15.95 -8.87 -19.26
N ARG A 258 16.88 -9.56 -18.61
CA ARG A 258 17.89 -8.95 -17.73
C ARG A 258 18.74 -7.91 -18.46
N ASP A 259 18.82 -7.97 -19.77
CA ASP A 259 19.61 -7.04 -20.58
C ASP A 259 18.93 -5.66 -20.72
N ASN A 260 17.67 -5.52 -20.32
CA ASN A 260 16.99 -4.22 -20.22
C ASN A 260 17.45 -3.40 -19.01
N PHE A 261 18.01 -4.06 -17.99
CA PHE A 261 18.51 -3.39 -16.79
C PHE A 261 19.90 -2.78 -17.00
N ASN A 262 20.27 -1.85 -16.14
CA ASN A 262 21.59 -1.25 -16.17
C ASN A 262 22.69 -2.30 -16.06
N SER A 263 23.74 -2.18 -16.85
CA SER A 263 24.84 -3.15 -16.87
C SER A 263 25.56 -3.28 -15.52
N GLY A 264 25.63 -2.17 -14.74
CA GLY A 264 26.27 -2.12 -13.42
C GLY A 264 25.41 -2.73 -12.29
N SER A 265 24.10 -2.79 -12.50
CA SER A 265 23.15 -3.37 -11.53
C SER A 265 22.34 -4.53 -12.11
N ARG A 266 22.78 -5.09 -13.23
CA ARG A 266 22.05 -6.14 -13.96
C ARG A 266 21.75 -7.35 -13.05
N PRO A 267 20.48 -7.81 -13.00
CA PRO A 267 20.14 -9.03 -12.27
C PRO A 267 20.78 -10.27 -12.88
N SER A 268 20.83 -11.36 -12.14
CA SER A 268 21.44 -12.63 -12.59
C SER A 268 20.56 -13.40 -13.56
N ARG A 269 19.24 -13.16 -13.54
CA ARG A 269 18.23 -13.85 -14.37
C ARG A 269 17.17 -12.87 -14.88
N ASP A 270 16.41 -13.31 -15.86
CA ASP A 270 15.23 -12.60 -16.36
C ASP A 270 14.11 -12.56 -15.33
N GLY A 271 13.19 -11.64 -15.52
CA GLY A 271 11.97 -11.49 -14.74
C GLY A 271 11.87 -10.20 -13.95
N ALA A 272 10.68 -9.61 -13.98
CA ALA A 272 10.38 -8.35 -13.31
C ALA A 272 8.93 -8.26 -12.85
N TRP A 273 8.73 -7.45 -11.82
CA TRP A 273 7.42 -6.93 -11.43
C TRP A 273 7.03 -5.78 -12.35
N ILE A 274 5.76 -5.73 -12.78
CA ILE A 274 5.17 -4.57 -13.43
C ILE A 274 4.57 -3.71 -12.33
N VAL A 275 5.11 -2.51 -12.17
CA VAL A 275 4.81 -1.62 -11.06
C VAL A 275 4.13 -0.35 -11.55
N LYS A 276 3.00 0.02 -10.96
CA LYS A 276 2.34 1.31 -11.14
C LYS A 276 2.91 2.30 -10.13
N ASN A 277 3.55 3.37 -10.62
CA ASN A 277 4.11 4.43 -9.82
C ASN A 277 3.10 5.58 -9.59
N SER A 278 3.49 6.60 -8.83
CA SER A 278 2.70 7.80 -8.48
C SER A 278 3.42 9.12 -8.85
N TRP A 279 4.18 9.12 -9.95
CA TRP A 279 4.93 10.29 -10.46
C TRP A 279 4.42 10.80 -11.81
N GLY A 280 3.13 10.54 -12.09
CA GLY A 280 2.54 10.86 -13.38
C GLY A 280 2.93 9.89 -14.49
N ASN A 281 2.42 10.14 -15.67
CA ASN A 281 2.59 9.26 -16.84
C ASN A 281 3.85 9.58 -17.67
N GLN A 282 4.66 10.53 -17.25
CA GLN A 282 5.91 10.89 -17.96
C GLN A 282 7.10 10.01 -17.50
N GLU A 283 6.97 9.36 -16.35
CA GLU A 283 8.00 8.48 -15.80
C GLU A 283 7.87 7.05 -16.32
N GLY A 284 9.00 6.39 -16.58
CA GLY A 284 9.07 5.03 -17.08
C GLY A 284 8.27 4.83 -18.37
N SER A 285 7.58 3.70 -18.47
CA SER A 285 6.66 3.42 -19.57
C SER A 285 5.23 3.85 -19.19
N ASN A 286 4.87 5.10 -19.49
CA ASN A 286 3.55 5.68 -19.14
C ASN A 286 3.20 5.59 -17.63
N GLY A 287 4.19 5.82 -16.75
CA GLY A 287 4.05 5.75 -15.31
C GLY A 287 4.16 4.33 -14.73
N TYR A 288 4.61 3.38 -15.54
CA TYR A 288 4.94 2.01 -15.10
C TYR A 288 6.43 1.77 -15.17
N THR A 289 6.94 0.96 -14.25
CA THR A 289 8.34 0.56 -14.16
C THR A 289 8.44 -0.95 -13.99
N TYR A 290 9.42 -1.57 -14.64
CA TYR A 290 9.77 -2.97 -14.44
C TYR A 290 10.84 -3.08 -13.36
N ILE A 291 10.48 -3.58 -12.16
CA ILE A 291 11.43 -3.77 -11.07
C ILE A 291 11.84 -5.24 -11.01
N SER A 292 13.15 -5.50 -11.04
CA SER A 292 13.69 -6.85 -10.99
C SER A 292 13.21 -7.62 -9.75
N TYR A 293 12.94 -8.93 -9.90
CA TYR A 293 12.73 -9.82 -8.75
C TYR A 293 13.95 -9.90 -7.81
N GLU A 294 15.13 -9.54 -8.31
CA GLU A 294 16.40 -9.59 -7.56
C GLU A 294 16.78 -8.23 -6.94
N ASP A 295 15.92 -7.24 -7.05
CA ASP A 295 16.13 -5.96 -6.39
C ASP A 295 16.24 -6.16 -4.87
N LYS A 296 17.34 -5.69 -4.28
CA LYS A 296 17.69 -5.95 -2.88
C LYS A 296 17.05 -4.99 -1.89
N SER A 297 16.38 -3.97 -2.38
CA SER A 297 15.72 -2.97 -1.55
C SER A 297 14.24 -3.26 -1.30
N LEU A 298 13.67 -4.28 -1.97
CA LEU A 298 12.25 -4.62 -1.86
C LEU A 298 11.89 -5.05 -0.43
N CYS A 299 10.82 -4.49 0.11
CA CYS A 299 10.30 -4.87 1.42
C CYS A 299 8.82 -4.47 1.59
N GLU A 300 8.24 -4.78 2.74
CA GLU A 300 6.88 -4.39 3.16
C GLU A 300 5.78 -4.74 2.16
N PHE A 301 5.73 -5.97 1.69
CA PHE A 301 4.68 -6.41 0.79
C PHE A 301 3.36 -6.58 1.52
N VAL A 302 2.31 -5.86 1.06
CA VAL A 302 0.95 -5.95 1.60
C VAL A 302 -0.09 -6.08 0.49
N ALA A 303 -1.18 -6.76 0.78
CA ALA A 303 -2.34 -6.87 -0.11
C ALA A 303 -3.63 -6.61 0.66
N GLY A 304 -4.71 -6.24 -0.05
CA GLY A 304 -5.98 -5.96 0.56
C GLY A 304 -7.18 -6.28 -0.32
N GLN A 305 -8.23 -6.80 0.31
CA GLN A 305 -9.54 -6.91 -0.30
C GLN A 305 -10.43 -5.79 0.23
N PHE A 306 -10.95 -4.97 -0.66
CA PHE A 306 -11.88 -3.89 -0.33
C PHE A 306 -13.31 -4.23 -0.75
N VAL A 307 -14.27 -3.64 -0.05
CA VAL A 307 -15.70 -3.68 -0.38
C VAL A 307 -16.27 -2.28 -0.29
N LYS A 308 -17.47 -2.06 -0.88
CA LYS A 308 -18.16 -0.78 -0.69
C LYS A 308 -18.50 -0.57 0.78
N ALA A 309 -18.30 0.63 1.29
CA ALA A 309 -18.64 0.98 2.66
C ALA A 309 -20.13 0.72 2.97
N SER A 310 -21.00 0.90 1.98
CA SER A 310 -22.45 0.64 2.11
C SER A 310 -22.83 -0.83 2.27
N GLU A 311 -21.95 -1.75 1.89
CA GLU A 311 -22.17 -3.20 2.04
C GLU A 311 -21.80 -3.70 3.44
N TYR A 312 -21.04 -2.92 4.17
CA TYR A 312 -20.60 -3.25 5.52
C TYR A 312 -21.61 -2.72 6.53
N LYS A 313 -22.65 -3.52 6.78
CA LYS A 313 -23.76 -3.17 7.67
C LYS A 313 -23.45 -3.38 9.16
N TYR A 314 -22.29 -3.90 9.49
CA TYR A 314 -21.95 -4.23 10.86
C TYR A 314 -21.11 -3.13 11.47
N CYS A 315 -21.78 -2.23 12.18
CA CYS A 315 -21.11 -1.42 13.16
C CYS A 315 -20.57 -2.35 14.27
N LEU A 316 -19.30 -2.28 14.58
CA LEU A 316 -18.68 -2.98 15.71
C LEU A 316 -19.37 -2.69 17.05
N LEU A 317 -20.16 -1.62 17.10
CA LEU A 317 -21.03 -1.26 18.23
C LEU A 317 -21.92 -2.40 18.72
N TYR A 318 -22.31 -3.34 17.83
CA TYR A 318 -23.20 -4.44 18.19
C TYR A 318 -22.51 -5.78 18.42
N THR A 319 -21.24 -5.92 18.06
CA THR A 319 -20.56 -7.20 18.09
C THR A 319 -19.50 -7.32 19.18
N SER A 320 -19.13 -6.21 19.78
CA SER A 320 -18.22 -6.20 20.92
C SER A 320 -18.66 -5.08 21.88
N PRO A 321 -19.50 -5.39 22.87
CA PRO A 321 -19.70 -4.45 23.96
C PRO A 321 -18.33 -4.10 24.53
N SER A 322 -18.04 -2.82 24.60
CA SER A 322 -16.84 -2.34 25.31
C SER A 322 -16.83 -2.96 26.70
N PRO A 323 -15.67 -3.35 27.25
CA PRO A 323 -15.59 -3.76 28.63
C PRO A 323 -16.21 -2.75 29.61
N ARG A 324 -16.45 -1.51 29.17
CA ARG A 324 -17.15 -0.47 29.93
C ARG A 324 -18.67 -0.60 29.88
N ASP A 325 -19.22 -1.35 28.93
CA ASP A 325 -20.66 -1.54 28.79
C ASP A 325 -21.15 -2.79 29.57
N CYS A 326 -20.23 -3.46 30.26
CA CYS A 326 -20.47 -4.65 31.10
C CYS A 326 -20.44 -4.32 32.59
N SER A 327 -20.48 -3.04 32.98
CA SER A 327 -20.52 -2.62 34.40
C SER A 327 -21.91 -2.18 34.83
#